data_96ea53603a19c46cb95218c880899661
#
_entry.id   96ea53603a19c46cb95218c880899661
#
_cell.length_a   1.000
_cell.length_b   1.000
_cell.length_c   1.000
_cell.angle_alpha   90.00
_cell.angle_beta   90.00
_cell.angle_gamma   90.00
#
_symmetry.space_group_name_H-M   'P 1'
#
loop_
_entity.id
_entity.type
_entity.pdbx_description
1 polymer ?
#
loop_
_entity_poly.entity_id
_entity_poly.type
_entity_poly.pdbx_seq_one_letter_code
_entity_poly.pdbx_strand_id
1 'polypeptide(L)'
;LTAQTSYSRTDYDLVKMGQTTPDGIYEGYTSTVEAGISYPIIRTRMENLNFTTTYSNKELKDYYEESLNKNREINSVKIGLDYAKNHTLFGFDSASKIETFYTLGKLDIKDKDSNDQDKAGVNNQGTYSKVNLNLGNQTQFNPTYSLNTNVKTQYAFKNKNLG
;
A
#
# COMPACT_ATOMS: atom_id res chain seq x y z
N LEU A 1 5.36 3.99 -22.54
CA LEU A 1 4.71 2.86 -21.86
C LEU A 1 5.76 2.02 -21.18
N THR A 2 5.59 1.77 -19.89
CA THR A 2 6.45 0.89 -19.09
C THR A 2 5.58 -0.17 -18.42
N ALA A 3 5.96 -1.44 -18.56
CA ALA A 3 5.37 -2.53 -17.82
C ALA A 3 6.37 -3.03 -16.77
N GLN A 4 5.88 -3.40 -15.60
CA GLN A 4 6.69 -3.95 -14.52
C GLN A 4 5.97 -5.09 -13.82
N THR A 5 6.75 -6.05 -13.36
CA THR A 5 6.26 -7.12 -12.50
C THR A 5 7.21 -7.27 -11.33
N SER A 6 6.69 -7.57 -10.17
CA SER A 6 7.49 -7.84 -8.97
C SER A 6 6.92 -9.01 -8.19
N TYR A 7 7.79 -9.73 -7.52
CA TYR A 7 7.46 -10.71 -6.50
C TYR A 7 8.26 -10.39 -5.25
N SER A 8 7.60 -10.39 -4.11
CA SER A 8 8.25 -10.26 -2.82
C SER A 8 7.71 -11.31 -1.85
N ARG A 9 8.57 -11.84 -1.01
CA ARG A 9 8.20 -12.70 0.10
C ARG A 9 8.94 -12.24 1.34
N THR A 10 8.21 -12.17 2.44
CA THR A 10 8.74 -11.88 3.76
C THR A 10 8.29 -12.98 4.70
N ASP A 11 9.25 -13.68 5.27
CA ASP A 11 9.02 -14.69 6.30
C ASP A 11 9.31 -14.06 7.66
N TYR A 12 8.61 -14.45 8.71
CA TYR A 12 8.84 -14.00 10.07
C TYR A 12 8.66 -15.16 11.06
N ASP A 13 9.50 -15.15 12.09
CA ASP A 13 9.43 -16.06 13.21
C ASP A 13 9.32 -15.24 14.49
N LEU A 14 8.34 -15.55 15.34
CA LEU A 14 8.20 -14.91 16.64
C LEU A 14 8.96 -15.73 17.68
N VAL A 15 10.16 -15.30 18.01
CA VAL A 15 11.01 -15.92 19.03
C VAL A 15 10.78 -15.26 20.39
N LYS A 16 10.05 -15.94 21.30
CA LYS A 16 9.81 -15.59 22.71
C LYS A 16 9.32 -14.18 23.03
N MET A 17 8.06 -14.04 23.34
CA MET A 17 7.55 -12.96 24.18
C MET A 17 7.39 -13.43 25.63
N GLY A 18 8.39 -13.11 26.48
CA GLY A 18 8.28 -13.27 27.94
C GLY A 18 8.32 -14.71 28.48
N GLN A 19 8.59 -14.85 29.79
CA GLN A 19 8.82 -16.13 30.46
C GLN A 19 7.57 -17.01 30.72
N THR A 20 6.43 -16.72 30.13
CA THR A 20 5.16 -17.38 30.45
C THR A 20 4.38 -17.94 29.28
N THR A 21 4.87 -17.86 28.06
CA THR A 21 4.25 -18.56 26.93
C THR A 21 4.88 -19.94 26.78
N PRO A 22 4.08 -21.02 26.67
CA PRO A 22 4.58 -22.31 26.20
C PRO A 22 5.36 -22.11 24.89
N ASP A 23 6.34 -22.94 24.63
CA ASP A 23 7.20 -22.92 23.43
C ASP A 23 6.40 -23.15 22.12
N GLY A 24 5.34 -22.40 21.88
CA GLY A 24 4.61 -22.33 20.64
C GLY A 24 5.32 -21.36 19.72
N ILE A 25 5.88 -21.85 18.62
CA ILE A 25 6.52 -21.05 17.61
C ILE A 25 5.41 -20.49 16.73
N TYR A 26 5.25 -19.16 16.77
CA TYR A 26 4.47 -18.45 15.75
C TYR A 26 5.38 -18.10 14.59
N GLU A 27 5.09 -18.62 13.46
CA GLU A 27 5.78 -18.30 12.21
C GLU A 27 4.78 -17.92 11.13
N GLY A 28 5.21 -17.26 10.11
CA GLY A 28 4.36 -16.93 9.00
C GLY A 28 5.10 -16.32 7.83
N TYR A 29 4.37 -16.13 6.75
CA TYR A 29 4.89 -15.41 5.62
C TYR A 29 3.85 -14.53 4.95
N THR A 30 4.35 -13.52 4.29
CA THR A 30 3.59 -12.72 3.34
C THR A 30 4.26 -12.86 1.98
N SER A 31 3.51 -13.26 0.96
CA SER A 31 3.95 -13.20 -0.43
C SER A 31 3.10 -12.21 -1.21
N THR A 32 3.73 -11.43 -2.08
CA THR A 32 3.05 -10.45 -2.93
C THR A 32 3.55 -10.57 -4.35
N VAL A 33 2.62 -10.71 -5.28
CA VAL A 33 2.87 -10.61 -6.72
C VAL A 33 2.20 -9.34 -7.22
N GLU A 34 2.94 -8.52 -7.95
CA GLU A 34 2.41 -7.31 -8.57
C GLU A 34 2.72 -7.26 -10.05
N ALA A 35 1.77 -6.76 -10.83
CA ALA A 35 1.94 -6.46 -12.25
C ALA A 35 1.35 -5.07 -12.52
N GLY A 36 2.12 -4.21 -13.18
CA GLY A 36 1.70 -2.83 -13.40
C GLY A 36 2.10 -2.29 -14.77
N ILE A 37 1.37 -1.28 -15.18
CA ILE A 37 1.61 -0.52 -16.41
C ILE A 37 1.63 0.96 -16.03
N SER A 38 2.60 1.70 -16.61
CA SER A 38 2.68 3.15 -16.52
C SER A 38 2.74 3.75 -17.91
N TYR A 39 1.89 4.76 -18.15
CA TYR A 39 1.83 5.50 -19.40
C TYR A 39 2.06 7.00 -19.14
N PRO A 40 3.11 7.62 -19.74
CA PRO A 40 3.34 9.05 -19.62
C PRO A 40 2.35 9.82 -20.50
N ILE A 41 1.47 10.61 -19.86
CA ILE A 41 0.53 11.50 -20.53
C ILE A 41 1.25 12.81 -20.93
N ILE A 42 2.01 13.36 -19.96
CA ILE A 42 2.86 14.54 -20.16
C ILE A 42 4.28 14.17 -19.79
N ARG A 43 5.23 14.50 -20.65
CA ARG A 43 6.65 14.27 -20.38
C ARG A 43 7.47 15.43 -20.94
N THR A 44 7.75 16.39 -20.09
CA THR A 44 8.59 17.55 -20.38
C THR A 44 9.72 17.67 -19.36
N ARG A 45 10.63 18.63 -19.56
CA ARG A 45 11.70 18.90 -18.59
C ARG A 45 11.15 19.43 -17.26
N MET A 46 10.06 20.19 -17.28
CA MET A 46 9.51 20.90 -16.12
C MET A 46 8.27 20.21 -15.53
N GLU A 47 7.63 19.33 -16.29
CA GLU A 47 6.32 18.79 -15.94
C GLU A 47 6.18 17.36 -16.46
N ASN A 48 5.71 16.48 -15.58
CA ASN A 48 5.43 15.09 -15.90
C ASN A 48 4.08 14.68 -15.33
N LEU A 49 3.27 13.99 -16.11
CA LEU A 49 2.03 13.36 -15.69
C LEU A 49 2.03 11.93 -16.20
N ASN A 50 1.92 10.98 -15.28
CA ASN A 50 1.84 9.57 -15.60
C ASN A 50 0.49 9.01 -15.13
N PHE A 51 -0.11 8.18 -15.97
CA PHE A 51 -1.18 7.26 -15.58
C PHE A 51 -0.56 5.93 -15.19
N THR A 52 -1.00 5.36 -14.07
CA THR A 52 -0.52 4.06 -13.58
C THR A 52 -1.69 3.14 -13.27
N THR A 53 -1.53 1.86 -13.57
CA THR A 53 -2.42 0.81 -13.07
C THR A 53 -1.59 -0.36 -12.59
N THR A 54 -1.97 -0.93 -11.44
CA THR A 54 -1.26 -2.04 -10.82
C THR A 54 -2.27 -3.06 -10.29
N TYR A 55 -2.11 -4.31 -10.68
CA TYR A 55 -2.74 -5.45 -10.03
C TYR A 55 -1.80 -6.00 -8.97
N SER A 56 -2.33 -6.34 -7.80
CA SER A 56 -1.58 -6.96 -6.71
C SER A 56 -2.37 -8.13 -6.14
N ASN A 57 -1.71 -9.28 -6.00
CA ASN A 57 -2.17 -10.41 -5.22
C ASN A 57 -1.23 -10.57 -4.02
N LYS A 58 -1.79 -10.54 -2.82
CA LYS A 58 -1.06 -10.67 -1.57
C LYS A 58 -1.64 -11.82 -0.76
N GLU A 59 -0.80 -12.79 -0.42
CA GLU A 59 -1.13 -13.92 0.45
C GLU A 59 -0.43 -13.75 1.80
N LEU A 60 -1.18 -13.95 2.89
CA LEU A 60 -0.69 -13.93 4.26
C LEU A 60 -1.06 -15.24 4.93
N LYS A 61 -0.05 -15.97 5.40
CA LYS A 61 -0.24 -17.20 6.17
C LYS A 61 0.47 -17.12 7.50
N ASP A 62 -0.25 -17.41 8.54
CA ASP A 62 0.25 -17.48 9.91
C ASP A 62 0.11 -18.93 10.40
N TYR A 63 1.15 -19.48 10.99
CA TYR A 63 1.21 -20.82 11.55
C TYR A 63 1.43 -20.75 13.05
N TYR A 64 0.87 -21.72 13.76
CA TYR A 64 1.12 -21.96 15.16
C TYR A 64 1.43 -23.44 15.37
N GLU A 65 2.59 -23.77 15.93
CA GLU A 65 3.07 -25.16 16.09
C GLU A 65 2.91 -25.98 14.79
N GLU A 66 3.45 -25.45 13.68
CA GLU A 66 3.37 -26.05 12.34
C GLU A 66 1.95 -26.20 11.74
N SER A 67 0.92 -25.82 12.50
CA SER A 67 -0.46 -25.86 12.05
C SER A 67 -0.88 -24.51 11.45
N LEU A 68 -1.51 -24.54 10.27
CA LEU A 68 -2.03 -23.32 9.63
C LEU A 68 -3.10 -22.68 10.52
N ASN A 69 -2.80 -21.52 11.06
CA ASN A 69 -3.68 -20.77 11.96
C ASN A 69 -4.52 -19.75 11.22
N LYS A 70 -3.92 -18.98 10.28
CA LYS A 70 -4.64 -17.99 9.48
C LYS A 70 -4.20 -18.04 8.03
N ASN A 71 -5.15 -17.91 7.13
CA ASN A 71 -4.90 -17.82 5.69
C ASN A 71 -5.77 -16.70 5.08
N ARG A 72 -5.12 -15.65 4.62
CA ARG A 72 -5.78 -14.48 4.04
C ARG A 72 -5.19 -14.16 2.69
N GLU A 73 -6.05 -13.85 1.76
CA GLU A 73 -5.66 -13.42 0.41
C GLU A 73 -6.28 -12.08 0.10
N ILE A 74 -5.48 -11.15 -0.43
CA ILE A 74 -5.93 -9.84 -0.85
C ILE A 74 -5.61 -9.68 -2.33
N ASN A 75 -6.66 -9.53 -3.13
CA ASN A 75 -6.57 -9.17 -4.53
C ASN A 75 -6.96 -7.72 -4.70
N SER A 76 -6.16 -6.92 -5.38
CA SER A 76 -6.47 -5.52 -5.60
C SER A 76 -6.02 -5.00 -6.95
N VAL A 77 -6.76 -4.01 -7.45
CA VAL A 77 -6.37 -3.18 -8.59
C VAL A 77 -6.27 -1.74 -8.10
N LYS A 78 -5.14 -1.12 -8.39
CA LYS A 78 -4.86 0.28 -8.10
C LYS A 78 -4.72 1.04 -9.41
N ILE A 79 -5.46 2.14 -9.55
CA ILE A 79 -5.40 3.06 -10.69
C ILE A 79 -5.00 4.43 -10.15
N GLY A 80 -4.04 5.09 -10.80
CA GLY A 80 -3.49 6.32 -10.27
C GLY A 80 -3.01 7.30 -11.32
N LEU A 81 -2.82 8.53 -10.85
CA LEU A 81 -2.16 9.61 -11.55
C LEU A 81 -1.02 10.13 -10.68
N ASP A 82 0.15 10.25 -11.28
CA ASP A 82 1.34 10.84 -10.68
C ASP A 82 1.69 12.10 -11.46
N TYR A 83 1.58 13.24 -10.82
CA TYR A 83 1.92 14.54 -11.39
C TYR A 83 3.11 15.15 -10.66
N ALA A 84 4.11 15.60 -11.40
CA ALA A 84 5.26 16.32 -10.86
C ALA A 84 5.55 17.55 -11.70
N LYS A 85 5.83 18.68 -11.05
CA LYS A 85 6.14 19.96 -11.71
C LYS A 85 7.20 20.74 -10.97
N ASN A 86 8.20 21.21 -11.73
CA ASN A 86 9.13 22.23 -11.27
C ASN A 86 8.58 23.62 -11.65
N HIS A 87 8.54 24.53 -10.70
CA HIS A 87 7.97 25.85 -10.85
C HIS A 87 8.60 26.82 -9.84
N THR A 88 8.22 28.10 -9.92
CA THR A 88 8.61 29.09 -8.94
C THR A 88 7.43 29.37 -8.03
N LEU A 89 7.62 29.30 -6.72
CA LEU A 89 6.63 29.61 -5.68
C LEU A 89 7.16 30.76 -4.83
N PHE A 90 6.43 31.90 -4.81
CA PHE A 90 6.84 33.11 -4.10
C PHE A 90 8.28 33.61 -4.43
N GLY A 91 8.73 33.38 -5.68
CA GLY A 91 10.07 33.76 -6.13
C GLY A 91 11.17 32.71 -5.84
N PHE A 92 10.82 31.57 -5.25
CA PHE A 92 11.75 30.49 -4.93
C PHE A 92 11.54 29.28 -5.83
N ASP A 93 12.63 28.62 -6.18
CA ASP A 93 12.56 27.37 -6.95
C ASP A 93 11.87 26.28 -6.15
N SER A 94 10.87 25.68 -6.75
CA SER A 94 10.01 24.69 -6.10
C SER A 94 9.73 23.49 -7.01
N ALA A 95 9.61 22.32 -6.37
CA ALA A 95 9.17 21.10 -7.00
C ALA A 95 7.94 20.56 -6.27
N SER A 96 6.83 20.45 -6.98
CA SER A 96 5.59 19.86 -6.43
C SER A 96 5.34 18.48 -7.01
N LYS A 97 4.81 17.59 -6.17
CA LYS A 97 4.36 16.25 -6.55
C LYS A 97 2.95 15.99 -6.02
N ILE A 98 2.08 15.48 -6.87
CA ILE A 98 0.72 15.08 -6.52
C ILE A 98 0.54 13.64 -6.99
N GLU A 99 0.21 12.75 -6.08
CA GLU A 99 -0.13 11.37 -6.40
C GLU A 99 -1.55 11.09 -5.91
N THR A 100 -2.38 10.57 -6.78
CA THR A 100 -3.72 10.12 -6.41
C THR A 100 -3.94 8.71 -6.89
N PHE A 101 -4.50 7.86 -6.02
CA PHE A 101 -4.74 6.45 -6.32
C PHE A 101 -6.13 6.06 -5.87
N TYR A 102 -6.86 5.39 -6.76
CA TYR A 102 -8.07 4.66 -6.42
C TYR A 102 -7.76 3.17 -6.38
N THR A 103 -8.05 2.53 -5.26
CA THR A 103 -7.84 1.10 -5.07
C THR A 103 -9.18 0.39 -4.91
N LEU A 104 -9.37 -0.64 -5.71
CA LEU A 104 -10.42 -1.64 -5.54
C LEU A 104 -9.77 -2.94 -5.11
N GLY A 105 -10.28 -3.56 -4.06
CA GLY A 105 -9.72 -4.82 -3.58
C GLY A 105 -10.78 -5.73 -2.97
N LYS A 106 -10.36 -6.99 -2.77
CA LYS A 106 -11.12 -8.01 -2.10
C LYS A 106 -10.22 -8.75 -1.12
N LEU A 107 -10.65 -8.83 0.13
CA LEU A 107 -10.05 -9.67 1.15
C LEU A 107 -10.84 -10.96 1.26
N ASP A 108 -10.19 -12.09 1.09
CA ASP A 108 -10.73 -13.43 1.32
C ASP A 108 -10.00 -14.08 2.51
N ILE A 109 -10.76 -14.42 3.56
CA ILE A 109 -10.27 -15.17 4.73
C ILE A 109 -10.63 -16.63 4.48
N LYS A 110 -9.62 -17.46 4.23
CA LYS A 110 -9.81 -18.85 3.76
C LYS A 110 -9.98 -19.85 4.90
N ASP A 111 -9.45 -19.56 6.07
CA ASP A 111 -9.66 -20.39 7.24
C ASP A 111 -11.01 -20.08 7.91
N LYS A 112 -11.71 -21.13 8.35
CA LYS A 112 -13.07 -21.03 8.85
C LYS A 112 -13.15 -20.29 10.18
N ASP A 113 -12.21 -20.54 11.09
CA ASP A 113 -12.25 -19.99 12.44
C ASP A 113 -12.01 -18.48 12.43
N SER A 114 -11.01 -18.00 11.67
CA SER A 114 -10.79 -16.57 11.49
C SER A 114 -11.91 -15.88 10.72
N ASN A 115 -12.54 -16.56 9.77
CA ASN A 115 -13.69 -16.02 9.04
C ASN A 115 -14.92 -15.85 9.95
N ASP A 116 -15.20 -16.81 10.82
CA ASP A 116 -16.31 -16.73 11.75
C ASP A 116 -16.06 -15.66 12.85
N GLN A 117 -14.82 -15.51 13.30
CA GLN A 117 -14.41 -14.40 14.18
C GLN A 117 -14.53 -13.03 13.49
N ASP A 118 -14.11 -12.90 12.22
CA ASP A 118 -14.25 -11.66 11.46
C ASP A 118 -15.73 -11.26 11.27
N LYS A 119 -16.60 -12.22 10.96
CA LYS A 119 -18.05 -12.00 10.83
C LYS A 119 -18.71 -11.59 12.13
N ALA A 120 -18.26 -12.13 13.25
CA ALA A 120 -18.77 -11.79 14.60
C ALA A 120 -18.25 -10.42 15.09
N GLY A 121 -17.15 -9.91 14.48
CA GLY A 121 -16.49 -8.67 14.83
C GLY A 121 -16.59 -7.58 13.78
N VAL A 122 -15.44 -7.19 13.23
CA VAL A 122 -15.30 -6.05 12.30
C VAL A 122 -15.79 -6.32 10.88
N ASN A 123 -16.00 -7.57 10.50
CA ASN A 123 -16.48 -8.01 9.19
C ASN A 123 -15.67 -7.41 8.01
N ASN A 124 -14.38 -7.60 8.06
CA ASN A 124 -13.43 -7.07 7.05
C ASN A 124 -13.45 -7.84 5.74
N GLN A 125 -13.85 -9.12 5.77
CA GLN A 125 -13.94 -9.96 4.57
C GLN A 125 -14.83 -9.31 3.50
N GLY A 126 -14.43 -9.42 2.25
CA GLY A 126 -15.16 -8.96 1.08
C GLY A 126 -14.49 -7.79 0.36
N THR A 127 -15.25 -7.09 -0.45
CA THR A 127 -14.74 -6.01 -1.31
C THR A 127 -14.59 -4.70 -0.55
N TYR A 128 -13.54 -3.97 -0.86
CA TYR A 128 -13.29 -2.62 -0.36
C TYR A 128 -12.84 -1.70 -1.48
N SER A 129 -12.98 -0.41 -1.24
CA SER A 129 -12.42 0.61 -2.11
C SER A 129 -11.92 1.80 -1.30
N LYS A 130 -10.83 2.40 -1.76
CA LYS A 130 -10.23 3.57 -1.12
C LYS A 130 -9.57 4.50 -2.13
N VAL A 131 -9.54 5.79 -1.78
CA VAL A 131 -8.76 6.82 -2.47
C VAL A 131 -7.64 7.27 -1.55
N ASN A 132 -6.46 7.38 -2.10
CA ASN A 132 -5.31 8.01 -1.45
C ASN A 132 -4.91 9.26 -2.22
N LEU A 133 -4.55 10.32 -1.50
CA LEU A 133 -3.98 11.53 -2.06
C LEU A 133 -2.71 11.87 -1.28
N ASN A 134 -1.59 11.98 -2.00
CA ASN A 134 -0.31 12.40 -1.47
C ASN A 134 0.09 13.70 -2.16
N LEU A 135 0.37 14.72 -1.37
CA LEU A 135 0.86 16.02 -1.83
C LEU A 135 2.25 16.23 -1.27
N GLY A 136 3.20 16.52 -2.12
CA GLY A 136 4.57 16.86 -1.73
C GLY A 136 4.97 18.19 -2.36
N ASN A 137 5.67 19.02 -1.62
CA ASN A 137 6.31 20.22 -2.15
C ASN A 137 7.67 20.41 -1.50
N GLN A 138 8.67 20.70 -2.31
CA GLN A 138 9.99 21.13 -1.89
C GLN A 138 10.25 22.52 -2.42
N THR A 139 10.54 23.46 -1.53
CA THR A 139 10.88 24.86 -1.90
C THR A 139 12.29 25.17 -1.42
N GLN A 140 13.15 25.60 -2.33
CA GLN A 140 14.52 26.00 -2.06
C GLN A 140 14.59 27.50 -1.83
N PHE A 141 14.84 27.94 -0.61
CA PHE A 141 14.95 29.36 -0.28
C PHE A 141 16.34 29.93 -0.63
N ASN A 142 17.39 29.13 -0.44
CA ASN A 142 18.76 29.43 -0.79
C ASN A 142 19.60 28.13 -0.82
N PRO A 143 20.89 28.16 -1.18
CA PRO A 143 21.71 26.92 -1.25
C PRO A 143 21.77 26.11 0.06
N THR A 144 21.48 26.73 1.21
CA THR A 144 21.58 26.10 2.52
C THR A 144 20.24 25.64 3.07
N TYR A 145 19.14 26.34 2.75
CA TYR A 145 17.84 26.10 3.37
C TYR A 145 16.77 25.72 2.35
N SER A 146 16.08 24.63 2.64
CA SER A 146 14.90 24.18 1.90
C SER A 146 13.77 23.77 2.85
N LEU A 147 12.53 23.89 2.39
CA LEU A 147 11.34 23.39 3.08
C LEU A 147 10.75 22.23 2.30
N ASN A 148 10.55 21.09 2.97
CA ASN A 148 9.85 19.95 2.44
C ASN A 148 8.52 19.80 3.17
N THR A 149 7.42 19.86 2.44
CA THR A 149 6.07 19.66 2.96
C THR A 149 5.46 18.42 2.33
N ASN A 150 4.92 17.51 3.15
CA ASN A 150 4.23 16.34 2.69
C ASN A 150 2.91 16.18 3.43
N VAL A 151 1.83 16.01 2.68
CA VAL A 151 0.49 15.72 3.18
C VAL A 151 0.01 14.42 2.56
N LYS A 152 -0.39 13.47 3.40
CA LYS A 152 -0.95 12.19 2.96
C LYS A 152 -2.33 12.02 3.57
N THR A 153 -3.31 11.70 2.75
CA THR A 153 -4.68 11.43 3.20
C THR A 153 -5.24 10.19 2.50
N GLN A 154 -6.12 9.51 3.20
CA GLN A 154 -6.84 8.34 2.69
C GLN A 154 -8.30 8.46 3.06
N TYR A 155 -9.16 8.12 2.11
CA TYR A 155 -10.58 7.96 2.33
C TYR A 155 -11.03 6.56 1.89
N ALA A 156 -11.60 5.77 2.81
CA ALA A 156 -12.13 4.45 2.52
C ALA A 156 -13.66 4.53 2.33
N PHE A 157 -14.14 3.95 1.24
CA PHE A 157 -15.56 3.79 1.00
C PHE A 157 -15.99 2.47 1.64
N LYS A 158 -17.07 2.45 2.41
CA LYS A 158 -17.50 1.30 3.21
C LYS A 158 -16.50 0.97 4.32
N ASN A 159 -16.80 1.38 5.49
CA ASN A 159 -16.18 1.22 6.81
C ASN A 159 -15.41 -0.10 7.07
N LYS A 160 -14.53 -0.51 6.16
CA LYS A 160 -13.67 -1.69 6.31
C LYS A 160 -12.28 -1.22 6.68
N ASN A 161 -11.83 -1.60 7.87
CA ASN A 161 -10.50 -1.33 8.41
C ASN A 161 -9.43 -2.19 7.68
N LEU A 162 -9.20 -1.89 6.41
CA LEU A 162 -8.09 -2.45 5.66
C LEU A 162 -7.02 -1.37 5.56
N GLY A 163 -6.15 -1.29 6.60
CA GLY A 163 -5.05 -0.36 6.71
C GLY A 163 -4.05 -0.44 5.58
#